data_c558c3ce8cd0eeeb7f91fe6f2ed20959
#
_entry.id   c558c3ce8cd0eeeb7f91fe6f2ed20959
#
_cell.length_a   1.000
_cell.length_b   1.000
_cell.length_c   1.000
_cell.angle_alpha   90.00
_cell.angle_beta   90.00
_cell.angle_gamma   90.00
#
_symmetry.space_group_name_H-M   'P 1'
#
loop_
_entity.id
_entity.type
_entity.pdbx_description
1 polymer ?
#
loop_
_entity_poly.entity_id
_entity_poly.type
_entity_poly.pdbx_seq_one_letter_code
_entity_poly.pdbx_strand_id
1 'polypeptide(L)'
;MPFLVALFLALPGRAAPYAEFVMDARTGEVLKSSNADTRLHPASLTKMVTLYIAFEAVRLGEITLDTEVRISRNAANEPPSKLGLRAGQKIALRYLIRAAAVKSANDAATAIGEAISGSEDAFAERMNRTAEALGMTNSTFKNAHGLTRSGHLSTARDMSVMGRRLFYDYPQYYNLFSRRSTDASVTQVRNTNRRFLNAYRGADGIKTGFTNAAGFNLVSSAERGGVRIIATVFGGRSTATRNAQIMKLLDYGFAHAPARVTERKPELPTYNGATRPGVTAPARSMRPVMRSYLGALQASAIRGEARVVTRASTSGQDYGIQLDPQGTRSAADKLLLRTALQELDTLDDALRRVDRVSGGFKPSFVGLSEREAQRACTRLRANAIACSVMIGS
;
A
#
# COMPACT_ATOMS: atom_id res chain seq x y z
N MET A 1 11.25 -27.70 62.17
CA MET A 1 11.49 -26.75 61.10
C MET A 1 10.23 -26.66 60.24
N PRO A 2 9.47 -25.58 60.21
CA PRO A 2 8.31 -25.45 59.32
C PRO A 2 8.76 -25.08 57.92
N PHE A 3 8.34 -25.86 56.93
CA PHE A 3 8.51 -25.57 55.51
C PHE A 3 7.53 -24.44 55.11
N LEU A 4 8.05 -23.29 54.75
CA LEU A 4 7.28 -22.19 54.21
C LEU A 4 7.04 -22.47 52.71
N VAL A 5 5.84 -22.89 52.34
CA VAL A 5 5.40 -23.01 50.94
C VAL A 5 5.06 -21.61 50.44
N ALA A 6 5.96 -21.01 49.63
CA ALA A 6 5.70 -19.79 48.93
C ALA A 6 4.73 -20.03 47.76
N LEU A 7 3.47 -19.66 47.95
CA LEU A 7 2.45 -19.71 46.91
C LEU A 7 2.71 -18.57 45.90
N PHE A 8 3.32 -18.86 44.75
CA PHE A 8 3.45 -17.91 43.66
C PHE A 8 2.06 -17.69 43.02
N LEU A 9 1.39 -16.62 43.42
CA LEU A 9 0.21 -16.13 42.71
C LEU A 9 0.65 -15.64 41.34
N ALA A 10 0.48 -16.45 40.30
CA ALA A 10 0.60 -16.02 38.93
C ALA A 10 -0.48 -14.98 38.66
N LEU A 11 -0.09 -13.71 38.53
CA LEU A 11 -0.98 -12.65 38.09
C LEU A 11 -1.54 -13.03 36.70
N PRO A 12 -2.87 -13.02 36.51
CA PRO A 12 -3.45 -13.32 35.22
C PRO A 12 -2.92 -12.30 34.20
N GLY A 13 -2.18 -12.79 33.22
CA GLY A 13 -1.74 -11.96 32.08
C GLY A 13 -2.96 -11.31 31.44
N ARG A 14 -3.05 -9.98 31.55
CA ARG A 14 -4.16 -9.22 30.98
C ARG A 14 -4.17 -9.41 29.46
N ALA A 15 -5.17 -10.11 28.93
CA ALA A 15 -5.36 -10.25 27.49
C ALA A 15 -5.42 -8.84 26.86
N ALA A 16 -4.80 -8.66 25.69
CA ALA A 16 -4.87 -7.41 24.98
C ALA A 16 -6.35 -7.04 24.72
N PRO A 17 -6.75 -5.78 24.92
CA PRO A 17 -8.12 -5.35 24.69
C PRO A 17 -8.54 -5.64 23.25
N TYR A 18 -9.78 -6.11 23.05
CA TYR A 18 -10.31 -6.57 21.77
C TYR A 18 -11.23 -5.53 21.13
N ALA A 19 -11.07 -5.33 19.82
CA ALA A 19 -12.00 -4.54 19.01
C ALA A 19 -12.16 -5.14 17.61
N GLU A 20 -13.35 -4.94 17.03
CA GLU A 20 -13.65 -5.35 15.66
C GLU A 20 -14.51 -4.33 14.91
N PHE A 21 -14.35 -4.29 13.59
CA PHE A 21 -15.09 -3.38 12.73
C PHE A 21 -15.25 -3.98 11.33
N VAL A 22 -16.43 -3.76 10.72
CA VAL A 22 -16.74 -4.20 9.35
C VAL A 22 -17.44 -3.06 8.61
N MET A 23 -16.98 -2.77 7.39
CA MET A 23 -17.60 -1.77 6.52
C MET A 23 -17.78 -2.28 5.09
N ASP A 24 -18.80 -1.78 4.42
CA ASP A 24 -18.90 -1.82 2.97
C ASP A 24 -17.94 -0.76 2.40
N ALA A 25 -16.90 -1.20 1.73
CA ALA A 25 -15.90 -0.26 1.21
C ALA A 25 -16.43 0.63 0.09
N ARG A 26 -17.50 0.23 -0.61
CA ARG A 26 -18.11 0.98 -1.72
C ARG A 26 -18.75 2.28 -1.22
N THR A 27 -19.41 2.24 -0.07
CA THR A 27 -20.15 3.38 0.50
C THR A 27 -19.47 3.99 1.72
N GLY A 28 -18.64 3.21 2.44
CA GLY A 28 -18.12 3.54 3.75
C GLY A 28 -19.10 3.22 4.89
N GLU A 29 -20.24 2.58 4.60
CA GLU A 29 -21.24 2.21 5.58
C GLU A 29 -20.71 1.17 6.57
N VAL A 30 -21.03 1.37 7.85
CA VAL A 30 -20.65 0.48 8.94
C VAL A 30 -21.65 -0.66 9.02
N LEU A 31 -21.20 -1.89 8.79
CA LEU A 31 -22.02 -3.09 8.87
C LEU A 31 -21.96 -3.74 10.25
N LYS A 32 -20.83 -3.65 10.95
CA LYS A 32 -20.65 -4.15 12.30
C LYS A 32 -19.56 -3.37 13.04
N SER A 33 -19.76 -3.18 14.34
CA SER A 33 -18.85 -2.43 15.19
C SER A 33 -18.90 -2.98 16.62
N SER A 34 -17.74 -3.27 17.21
CA SER A 34 -17.61 -3.64 18.62
C SER A 34 -16.29 -3.06 19.14
N ASN A 35 -16.37 -2.22 20.17
CA ASN A 35 -15.23 -1.48 20.73
C ASN A 35 -14.40 -0.73 19.68
N ALA A 36 -14.99 -0.42 18.51
CA ALA A 36 -14.27 0.00 17.31
C ALA A 36 -13.55 1.33 17.46
N ASP A 37 -13.94 2.16 18.42
CA ASP A 37 -13.36 3.47 18.70
C ASP A 37 -12.42 3.46 19.93
N THR A 38 -12.23 2.29 20.55
CA THR A 38 -11.25 2.12 21.63
C THR A 38 -9.84 2.30 21.08
N ARG A 39 -9.07 3.19 21.71
CA ARG A 39 -7.68 3.47 21.33
C ARG A 39 -6.75 2.34 21.80
N LEU A 40 -6.22 1.59 20.86
CA LEU A 40 -5.38 0.41 21.06
C LEU A 40 -4.06 0.53 20.28
N HIS A 41 -3.09 -0.30 20.61
CA HIS A 41 -1.83 -0.34 19.87
C HIS A 41 -2.05 -0.96 18.48
N PRO A 42 -1.81 -0.21 17.38
CA PRO A 42 -2.02 -0.74 16.03
C PRO A 42 -0.95 -1.75 15.60
N ALA A 43 0.19 -1.78 16.29
CA ALA A 43 1.36 -2.53 15.85
C ALA A 43 1.68 -2.21 14.37
N SER A 44 2.09 -3.20 13.56
CA SER A 44 2.47 -2.97 12.16
C SER A 44 1.32 -2.57 11.23
N LEU A 45 0.07 -2.41 11.70
CA LEU A 45 -0.96 -1.73 10.91
C LEU A 45 -0.56 -0.28 10.62
N THR A 46 0.23 0.33 11.48
CA THR A 46 0.88 1.65 11.31
C THR A 46 1.51 1.81 9.92
N LYS A 47 2.12 0.76 9.38
CA LYS A 47 2.75 0.80 8.05
C LYS A 47 1.76 1.07 6.91
N MET A 48 0.46 0.92 7.13
CA MET A 48 -0.55 1.34 6.15
C MET A 48 -0.52 2.86 5.97
N VAL A 49 -0.36 3.63 7.06
CA VAL A 49 -0.22 5.09 7.02
C VAL A 49 1.12 5.47 6.38
N THR A 50 2.21 4.80 6.75
CA THR A 50 3.53 5.02 6.15
C THR A 50 3.52 4.82 4.64
N LEU A 51 2.88 3.75 4.17
CA LEU A 51 2.75 3.46 2.74
C LEU A 51 1.80 4.43 2.04
N TYR A 52 0.71 4.85 2.68
CA TYR A 52 -0.18 5.88 2.15
C TYR A 52 0.58 7.18 1.87
N ILE A 53 1.38 7.65 2.84
CA ILE A 53 2.21 8.86 2.70
C ILE A 53 3.29 8.66 1.64
N ALA A 54 3.90 7.47 1.53
CA ALA A 54 4.87 7.19 0.48
C ALA A 54 4.24 7.27 -0.93
N PHE A 55 3.03 6.74 -1.10
CA PHE A 55 2.28 6.85 -2.36
C PHE A 55 1.85 8.29 -2.65
N GLU A 56 1.46 9.04 -1.62
CA GLU A 56 1.15 10.47 -1.74
C GLU A 56 2.38 11.27 -2.19
N ALA A 57 3.53 11.07 -1.55
CA ALA A 57 4.77 11.75 -1.87
C ALA A 57 5.22 11.47 -3.31
N VAL A 58 5.07 10.22 -3.78
CA VAL A 58 5.33 9.86 -5.18
C VAL A 58 4.34 10.55 -6.11
N ARG A 59 3.04 10.57 -5.80
CA ARG A 59 2.01 11.26 -6.59
C ARG A 59 2.26 12.77 -6.69
N LEU A 60 2.75 13.38 -5.62
CA LEU A 60 3.07 14.82 -5.56
C LEU A 60 4.43 15.17 -6.18
N GLY A 61 5.23 14.17 -6.56
CA GLY A 61 6.57 14.39 -7.12
C GLY A 61 7.64 14.78 -6.09
N GLU A 62 7.37 14.63 -4.79
CA GLU A 62 8.33 14.89 -3.72
C GLU A 62 9.50 13.88 -3.75
N ILE A 63 9.19 12.64 -4.16
CA ILE A 63 10.13 11.53 -4.29
C ILE A 63 9.67 10.62 -5.44
N THR A 64 10.55 9.82 -6.00
CA THR A 64 10.21 8.85 -7.05
C THR A 64 10.42 7.43 -6.56
N LEU A 65 9.78 6.46 -7.21
CA LEU A 65 9.98 5.04 -6.89
C LEU A 65 11.44 4.59 -7.09
N ASP A 66 12.18 5.27 -7.96
CA ASP A 66 13.58 4.98 -8.29
C ASP A 66 14.58 5.79 -7.45
N THR A 67 14.09 6.69 -6.59
CA THR A 67 14.98 7.44 -5.70
C THR A 67 15.80 6.50 -4.83
N GLU A 68 17.12 6.59 -4.93
CA GLU A 68 18.04 5.87 -4.06
C GLU A 68 18.01 6.45 -2.64
N VAL A 69 17.43 5.71 -1.72
CA VAL A 69 17.38 6.05 -0.30
C VAL A 69 18.63 5.53 0.40
N ARG A 70 19.38 6.44 1.03
CA ARG A 70 20.50 6.07 1.89
C ARG A 70 19.99 5.68 3.27
N ILE A 71 20.28 4.44 3.67
CA ILE A 71 19.83 3.88 4.94
C ILE A 71 20.61 4.51 6.11
N SER A 72 19.87 5.08 7.05
CA SER A 72 20.42 5.63 8.29
C SER A 72 20.85 4.53 9.27
N ARG A 73 21.63 4.89 10.28
CA ARG A 73 21.93 4.00 11.42
C ARG A 73 20.64 3.68 12.20
N ASN A 74 19.72 4.65 12.32
CA ASN A 74 18.44 4.47 13.00
C ASN A 74 17.62 3.38 12.29
N ALA A 75 17.36 3.51 10.99
CA ALA A 75 16.63 2.51 10.20
C ALA A 75 17.31 1.13 10.25
N ALA A 76 18.63 1.03 10.10
CA ALA A 76 19.35 -0.24 10.12
C ALA A 76 19.26 -0.97 11.48
N ASN A 77 19.15 -0.22 12.58
CA ASN A 77 19.08 -0.77 13.94
C ASN A 77 17.66 -1.17 14.38
N GLU A 78 16.65 -0.92 13.54
CA GLU A 78 15.28 -1.31 13.91
C GLU A 78 15.17 -2.78 14.30
N PRO A 79 14.37 -3.07 15.37
CA PRO A 79 14.10 -4.44 15.77
C PRO A 79 13.33 -5.23 14.69
N PRO A 80 13.39 -6.55 14.70
CA PRO A 80 12.60 -7.40 13.78
C PRO A 80 11.08 -7.15 13.90
N SER A 81 10.30 -7.38 12.83
CA SER A 81 10.64 -7.86 11.48
C SER A 81 11.37 -6.79 10.66
N LYS A 82 12.43 -7.19 9.96
CA LYS A 82 13.21 -6.26 9.13
C LYS A 82 13.73 -6.93 7.86
N LEU A 83 14.09 -6.12 6.86
CA LEU A 83 14.69 -6.59 5.61
C LEU A 83 16.17 -6.98 5.82
N GLY A 84 16.83 -6.34 6.80
CA GLY A 84 18.26 -6.52 7.07
C GLY A 84 19.11 -5.47 6.37
N LEU A 85 18.60 -4.25 6.26
CA LEU A 85 19.31 -3.12 5.66
C LEU A 85 20.53 -2.73 6.53
N ARG A 86 21.60 -2.25 5.87
CA ARG A 86 22.84 -1.80 6.52
C ARG A 86 22.95 -0.28 6.46
N ALA A 87 23.46 0.33 7.52
CA ALA A 87 23.72 1.77 7.54
C ALA A 87 24.66 2.17 6.39
N GLY A 88 24.31 3.24 5.69
CA GLY A 88 25.01 3.72 4.50
C GLY A 88 24.67 3.02 3.20
N GLN A 89 23.99 1.88 3.23
CA GLN A 89 23.47 1.20 2.02
C GLN A 89 22.53 2.13 1.26
N LYS A 90 22.53 2.05 -0.06
CA LYS A 90 21.56 2.70 -0.93
C LYS A 90 20.64 1.66 -1.53
N ILE A 91 19.34 1.98 -1.59
CA ILE A 91 18.32 1.10 -2.13
C ILE A 91 17.17 1.95 -2.69
N ALA A 92 16.62 1.57 -3.85
CA ALA A 92 15.52 2.32 -4.44
C ALA A 92 14.25 2.24 -3.57
N LEU A 93 13.50 3.34 -3.47
CA LEU A 93 12.29 3.48 -2.66
C LEU A 93 11.28 2.37 -2.91
N ARG A 94 11.12 1.92 -4.17
CA ARG A 94 10.21 0.82 -4.53
C ARG A 94 10.44 -0.47 -3.73
N TYR A 95 11.70 -0.80 -3.43
CA TYR A 95 12.04 -2.00 -2.68
C TYR A 95 11.75 -1.85 -1.18
N LEU A 96 11.93 -0.63 -0.64
CA LEU A 96 11.52 -0.31 0.73
C LEU A 96 10.00 -0.42 0.89
N ILE A 97 9.24 0.13 -0.07
CA ILE A 97 7.77 0.01 -0.13
C ILE A 97 7.35 -1.46 -0.15
N ARG A 98 7.96 -2.28 -1.03
CA ARG A 98 7.68 -3.73 -1.11
C ARG A 98 7.99 -4.45 0.20
N ALA A 99 9.13 -4.14 0.83
CA ALA A 99 9.51 -4.74 2.11
C ALA A 99 8.55 -4.35 3.25
N ALA A 100 8.16 -3.08 3.34
CA ALA A 100 7.22 -2.61 4.35
C ALA A 100 5.81 -3.20 4.17
N ALA A 101 5.32 -3.30 2.93
CA ALA A 101 3.99 -3.83 2.61
C ALA A 101 3.91 -5.34 2.82
N VAL A 102 4.86 -6.11 2.28
CA VAL A 102 4.80 -7.57 2.17
C VAL A 102 5.42 -8.27 3.38
N LYS A 103 6.67 -7.94 3.73
CA LYS A 103 7.40 -8.52 4.87
C LYS A 103 7.07 -7.83 6.19
N SER A 104 6.47 -6.63 6.14
CA SER A 104 6.26 -5.79 7.33
C SER A 104 7.58 -5.29 7.95
N ALA A 105 8.59 -5.01 7.14
CA ALA A 105 9.94 -4.65 7.54
C ALA A 105 9.97 -3.29 8.25
N ASN A 106 10.50 -3.24 9.49
CA ASN A 106 10.57 -2.04 10.32
C ASN A 106 11.64 -1.07 9.77
N ASP A 107 12.84 -1.59 9.46
CA ASP A 107 13.94 -0.84 8.86
C ASP A 107 13.54 -0.14 7.55
N ALA A 108 12.76 -0.82 6.72
CA ALA A 108 12.23 -0.23 5.50
C ALA A 108 11.20 0.88 5.79
N ALA A 109 10.34 0.72 6.79
CA ALA A 109 9.35 1.73 7.15
C ALA A 109 10.01 3.00 7.70
N THR A 110 11.00 2.87 8.59
CA THR A 110 11.79 3.99 9.12
C THR A 110 12.55 4.68 8.00
N ALA A 111 13.22 3.93 7.11
CA ALA A 111 13.93 4.50 5.97
C ALA A 111 13.01 5.28 5.00
N ILE A 112 11.77 4.81 4.78
CA ILE A 112 10.76 5.54 4.00
C ILE A 112 10.44 6.88 4.69
N GLY A 113 10.17 6.85 6.00
CA GLY A 113 9.83 8.04 6.76
C GLY A 113 10.94 9.09 6.73
N GLU A 114 12.17 8.67 7.00
CA GLU A 114 13.35 9.54 6.96
C GLU A 114 13.61 10.12 5.56
N ALA A 115 13.45 9.32 4.50
CA ALA A 115 13.64 9.77 3.13
C ALA A 115 12.64 10.85 2.70
N ILE A 116 11.40 10.77 3.22
CA ILE A 116 10.32 11.70 2.86
C ILE A 116 10.33 12.96 3.73
N SER A 117 10.63 12.84 5.02
CA SER A 117 10.48 13.93 5.98
C SER A 117 11.77 14.35 6.68
N GLY A 118 12.91 13.71 6.34
CA GLY A 118 14.22 14.04 6.91
C GLY A 118 14.52 13.38 8.26
N SER A 119 13.49 13.08 9.08
CA SER A 119 13.61 12.36 10.34
C SER A 119 12.36 11.56 10.68
N GLU A 120 12.46 10.59 11.58
CA GLU A 120 11.30 9.81 12.04
C GLU A 120 10.30 10.69 12.81
N ASP A 121 10.77 11.64 13.61
CA ASP A 121 9.88 12.55 14.35
C ASP A 121 9.09 13.46 13.39
N ALA A 122 9.74 14.08 12.41
CA ALA A 122 9.06 14.88 11.39
C ALA A 122 8.09 14.03 10.56
N PHE A 123 8.43 12.76 10.33
CA PHE A 123 7.52 11.83 9.66
C PHE A 123 6.32 11.46 10.55
N ALA A 124 6.51 11.26 11.85
CA ALA A 124 5.42 11.02 12.79
C ALA A 124 4.44 12.21 12.85
N GLU A 125 4.94 13.45 12.79
CA GLU A 125 4.09 14.64 12.65
C GLU A 125 3.29 14.61 11.35
N ARG A 126 3.93 14.25 10.21
CA ARG A 126 3.24 14.10 8.93
C ARG A 126 2.18 13.00 9.00
N MET A 127 2.46 11.87 9.65
CA MET A 127 1.49 10.79 9.88
C MET A 127 0.25 11.28 10.62
N ASN A 128 0.43 12.10 11.65
CA ASN A 128 -0.68 12.62 12.45
C ASN A 128 -1.51 13.63 11.65
N ARG A 129 -0.90 14.55 10.91
CA ARG A 129 -1.62 15.46 10.00
C ARG A 129 -2.38 14.69 8.92
N THR A 130 -1.77 13.64 8.37
CA THR A 130 -2.43 12.79 7.37
C THR A 130 -3.62 12.04 7.99
N ALA A 131 -3.46 11.48 9.19
CA ALA A 131 -4.55 10.81 9.89
C ALA A 131 -5.73 11.74 10.13
N GLU A 132 -5.48 12.96 10.61
CA GLU A 132 -6.51 13.98 10.81
C GLU A 132 -7.24 14.32 9.50
N ALA A 133 -6.49 14.59 8.42
CA ALA A 133 -7.05 14.91 7.10
C ALA A 133 -7.88 13.76 6.49
N LEU A 134 -7.61 12.51 6.89
CA LEU A 134 -8.37 11.32 6.49
C LEU A 134 -9.56 11.00 7.40
N GLY A 135 -9.78 11.79 8.46
CA GLY A 135 -10.83 11.56 9.46
C GLY A 135 -10.51 10.47 10.48
N MET A 136 -9.24 10.10 10.65
CA MET A 136 -8.76 9.14 11.67
C MET A 136 -8.51 9.85 13.00
N THR A 137 -9.55 10.44 13.57
CA THR A 137 -9.47 11.39 14.70
C THR A 137 -9.06 10.76 16.02
N ASN A 138 -9.12 9.43 16.13
CA ASN A 138 -8.72 8.70 17.33
C ASN A 138 -7.34 8.04 17.21
N SER A 139 -6.52 8.48 16.24
CA SER A 139 -5.19 7.92 15.97
C SER A 139 -4.10 8.91 16.30
N THR A 140 -3.02 8.39 16.89
CA THR A 140 -1.77 9.13 17.13
C THR A 140 -0.60 8.22 16.83
N PHE A 141 0.29 8.64 15.94
CA PHE A 141 1.46 7.89 15.52
C PHE A 141 2.73 8.54 16.08
N LYS A 142 3.70 7.71 16.51
CA LYS A 142 4.98 8.13 17.10
C LYS A 142 6.19 7.54 16.41
N ASN A 143 5.99 6.65 15.44
CA ASN A 143 7.02 6.05 14.60
C ASN A 143 6.39 5.51 13.30
N ALA A 144 7.23 5.19 12.32
CA ALA A 144 6.80 4.76 11.00
C ALA A 144 6.37 3.26 10.93
N HIS A 145 6.71 2.46 11.94
CA HIS A 145 6.66 1.00 11.85
C HIS A 145 5.64 0.34 12.80
N GLY A 146 5.26 1.01 13.89
CA GLY A 146 4.24 0.55 14.84
C GLY A 146 4.77 -0.30 16.01
N LEU A 147 6.06 -0.29 16.30
CA LEU A 147 6.54 -0.82 17.56
C LEU A 147 5.96 0.01 18.72
N THR A 148 5.66 -0.65 19.82
CA THR A 148 4.97 -0.06 20.97
C THR A 148 5.74 1.14 21.52
N ARG A 149 5.09 2.30 21.55
CA ARG A 149 5.56 3.53 22.14
C ARG A 149 4.41 4.19 22.89
N SER A 150 4.66 4.85 24.01
CA SER A 150 3.61 5.54 24.75
C SER A 150 2.88 6.54 23.86
N GLY A 151 1.56 6.50 23.87
CA GLY A 151 0.72 7.35 23.03
C GLY A 151 0.64 6.96 21.55
N HIS A 152 1.31 5.90 21.10
CA HIS A 152 1.16 5.35 19.75
C HIS A 152 -0.07 4.45 19.70
N LEU A 153 -1.22 5.02 19.39
CA LEU A 153 -2.53 4.38 19.47
C LEU A 153 -3.37 4.68 18.23
N SER A 154 -4.26 3.76 17.89
CA SER A 154 -5.25 3.89 16.84
C SER A 154 -6.51 3.09 17.19
N THR A 155 -7.48 3.03 16.30
CA THR A 155 -8.74 2.31 16.50
C THR A 155 -9.04 1.37 15.35
N ALA A 156 -9.93 0.40 15.56
CA ALA A 156 -10.36 -0.52 14.50
C ALA A 156 -11.10 0.24 13.38
N ARG A 157 -11.87 1.26 13.71
CA ARG A 157 -12.53 2.15 12.75
C ARG A 157 -11.49 2.92 11.92
N ASP A 158 -10.57 3.63 12.56
CA ASP A 158 -9.59 4.47 11.86
C ASP A 158 -8.72 3.64 10.91
N MET A 159 -8.27 2.46 11.36
CA MET A 159 -7.47 1.59 10.49
C MET A 159 -8.28 0.98 9.34
N SER A 160 -9.59 0.81 9.49
CA SER A 160 -10.48 0.43 8.38
C SER A 160 -10.67 1.58 7.39
N VAL A 161 -10.79 2.82 7.87
CA VAL A 161 -10.76 4.03 7.03
C VAL A 161 -9.47 4.07 6.23
N MET A 162 -8.30 3.88 6.86
CA MET A 162 -7.02 3.81 6.17
C MET A 162 -6.99 2.71 5.10
N GLY A 163 -7.54 1.53 5.37
CA GLY A 163 -7.66 0.45 4.39
C GLY A 163 -8.48 0.85 3.17
N ARG A 164 -9.61 1.53 3.39
CA ARG A 164 -10.47 2.05 2.34
C ARG A 164 -9.76 3.12 1.51
N ARG A 165 -9.05 4.05 2.17
CA ARG A 165 -8.28 5.12 1.52
C ARG A 165 -7.14 4.57 0.65
N LEU A 166 -6.40 3.57 1.11
CA LEU A 166 -5.37 2.90 0.30
C LEU A 166 -5.94 2.32 -0.99
N PHE A 167 -7.15 1.74 -0.94
CA PHE A 167 -7.80 1.16 -2.11
C PHE A 167 -8.26 2.23 -3.11
N TYR A 168 -8.92 3.30 -2.64
CA TYR A 168 -9.50 4.30 -3.52
C TYR A 168 -8.51 5.36 -3.99
N ASP A 169 -7.62 5.82 -3.12
CA ASP A 169 -6.71 6.92 -3.42
C ASP A 169 -5.48 6.46 -4.23
N TYR A 170 -5.04 5.20 -3.99
CA TYR A 170 -3.84 4.64 -4.62
C TYR A 170 -4.06 3.23 -5.19
N PRO A 171 -5.07 3.03 -6.05
CA PRO A 171 -5.41 1.72 -6.61
C PRO A 171 -4.26 1.09 -7.39
N GLN A 172 -3.35 1.90 -7.97
CA GLN A 172 -2.18 1.44 -8.70
C GLN A 172 -1.15 0.71 -7.83
N TYR A 173 -1.15 0.95 -6.50
CA TYR A 173 -0.24 0.30 -5.55
C TYR A 173 -0.94 -0.76 -4.69
N TYR A 174 -2.27 -0.86 -4.77
CA TYR A 174 -3.03 -1.72 -3.86
C TYR A 174 -2.71 -3.21 -4.02
N ASN A 175 -2.26 -3.64 -5.20
CA ASN A 175 -1.83 -5.00 -5.47
C ASN A 175 -0.67 -5.49 -4.57
N LEU A 176 0.11 -4.58 -4.01
CA LEU A 176 1.20 -4.92 -3.08
C LEU A 176 0.71 -5.74 -1.89
N PHE A 177 -0.51 -5.47 -1.42
CA PHE A 177 -1.06 -6.11 -0.22
C PHE A 177 -1.56 -7.54 -0.47
N SER A 178 -1.81 -7.92 -1.72
CA SER A 178 -2.24 -9.27 -2.12
C SER A 178 -1.09 -10.19 -2.53
N ARG A 179 0.11 -9.67 -2.78
CA ARG A 179 1.27 -10.46 -3.19
C ARG A 179 1.63 -11.50 -2.13
N ARG A 180 1.87 -12.73 -2.55
CA ARG A 180 2.30 -13.83 -1.67
C ARG A 180 3.79 -13.74 -1.33
N SER A 181 4.56 -13.22 -2.27
CA SER A 181 5.98 -12.89 -2.15
C SER A 181 6.31 -11.75 -3.12
N THR A 182 7.44 -11.09 -2.91
CA THR A 182 7.95 -10.06 -3.82
C THR A 182 9.45 -9.95 -3.69
N ASP A 183 10.11 -9.50 -4.74
CA ASP A 183 11.51 -9.08 -4.69
C ASP A 183 11.62 -7.74 -3.95
N ALA A 184 12.51 -7.69 -2.96
CA ALA A 184 12.85 -6.49 -2.20
C ALA A 184 14.33 -6.09 -2.41
N SER A 185 14.93 -6.43 -3.55
CA SER A 185 16.32 -6.21 -3.95
C SER A 185 17.34 -7.01 -3.13
N VAL A 186 17.29 -6.91 -1.81
CA VAL A 186 18.20 -7.63 -0.89
C VAL A 186 17.88 -9.12 -0.87
N THR A 187 16.58 -9.45 -0.90
CA THR A 187 16.08 -10.83 -0.89
C THR A 187 14.63 -10.86 -1.31
N GLN A 188 14.17 -12.04 -1.73
CA GLN A 188 12.76 -12.29 -1.92
C GLN A 188 12.06 -12.44 -0.57
N VAL A 189 11.00 -11.66 -0.35
CA VAL A 189 10.27 -11.63 0.91
C VAL A 189 8.88 -12.24 0.77
N ARG A 190 8.40 -12.88 1.84
CA ARG A 190 7.08 -13.52 1.89
C ARG A 190 6.08 -12.66 2.66
N ASN A 191 4.81 -12.67 2.23
CA ASN A 191 3.77 -11.90 2.88
C ASN A 191 3.42 -12.47 4.26
N THR A 192 3.38 -11.58 5.26
CA THR A 192 2.98 -11.92 6.64
C THR A 192 1.51 -12.34 6.73
N ASN A 193 0.68 -11.93 5.77
CA ASN A 193 -0.75 -12.26 5.69
C ASN A 193 -1.04 -13.48 4.80
N ARG A 194 -0.02 -14.18 4.28
CA ARG A 194 -0.14 -15.25 3.28
C ARG A 194 -1.16 -16.32 3.65
N ARG A 195 -1.23 -16.73 4.92
CA ARG A 195 -2.17 -17.78 5.35
C ARG A 195 -3.62 -17.37 5.14
N PHE A 196 -3.99 -16.15 5.51
CA PHE A 196 -5.34 -15.60 5.29
C PHE A 196 -5.62 -15.41 3.78
N LEU A 197 -4.69 -14.77 3.07
CA LEU A 197 -4.81 -14.53 1.63
C LEU A 197 -5.00 -15.80 0.79
N ASN A 198 -4.48 -16.94 1.23
CA ASN A 198 -4.64 -18.23 0.55
C ASN A 198 -5.94 -18.95 0.96
N ALA A 199 -6.42 -18.71 2.18
CA ALA A 199 -7.53 -19.44 2.75
C ALA A 199 -8.90 -18.83 2.45
N TYR A 200 -8.97 -17.51 2.17
CA TYR A 200 -10.25 -16.82 2.03
C TYR A 200 -10.49 -16.34 0.59
N ARG A 201 -11.57 -16.80 -0.02
CA ARG A 201 -11.94 -16.46 -1.40
C ARG A 201 -12.22 -14.95 -1.54
N GLY A 202 -11.55 -14.31 -2.48
CA GLY A 202 -11.67 -12.87 -2.74
C GLY A 202 -10.75 -12.00 -1.90
N ALA A 203 -9.98 -12.57 -0.96
CA ALA A 203 -9.03 -11.80 -0.15
C ALA A 203 -7.91 -11.17 -0.99
N ASP A 204 -7.71 -9.86 -0.85
CA ASP A 204 -6.71 -9.09 -1.60
C ASP A 204 -5.90 -8.11 -0.72
N GLY A 205 -6.04 -8.17 0.60
CA GLY A 205 -5.31 -7.29 1.53
C GLY A 205 -5.60 -7.57 2.98
N ILE A 206 -5.10 -6.73 3.88
CA ILE A 206 -4.21 -5.58 3.67
C ILE A 206 -2.97 -5.76 4.55
N LYS A 207 -3.11 -5.74 5.90
CA LYS A 207 -1.95 -5.69 6.78
C LYS A 207 -2.18 -6.38 8.11
N THR A 208 -1.19 -7.19 8.53
CA THR A 208 -1.11 -7.78 9.88
C THR A 208 -0.32 -6.88 10.83
N GLY A 209 -0.62 -6.96 12.12
CA GLY A 209 0.14 -6.35 13.19
C GLY A 209 0.26 -7.29 14.39
N PHE A 210 1.41 -7.24 15.07
CA PHE A 210 1.61 -7.94 16.34
C PHE A 210 2.68 -7.22 17.18
N THR A 211 2.38 -6.97 18.41
CA THR A 211 3.30 -6.77 19.54
C THR A 211 2.67 -7.40 20.77
N ASN A 212 3.46 -7.64 21.82
CA ASN A 212 2.92 -8.20 23.05
C ASN A 212 1.78 -7.34 23.64
N ALA A 213 1.90 -6.01 23.53
CA ALA A 213 0.88 -5.08 24.01
C ALA A 213 -0.37 -5.01 23.10
N ALA A 214 -0.21 -5.24 21.79
CA ALA A 214 -1.28 -5.14 20.82
C ALA A 214 -2.09 -6.44 20.65
N GLY A 215 -1.50 -7.59 20.93
CA GLY A 215 -2.02 -8.87 20.45
C GLY A 215 -1.93 -8.98 18.93
N PHE A 216 -2.68 -9.88 18.33
CA PHE A 216 -2.68 -10.14 16.88
C PHE A 216 -3.74 -9.31 16.18
N ASN A 217 -3.31 -8.31 15.41
CA ASN A 217 -4.16 -7.41 14.64
C ASN A 217 -4.21 -7.80 13.15
N LEU A 218 -5.29 -7.44 12.46
CA LEU A 218 -5.41 -7.53 11.01
C LEU A 218 -6.45 -6.53 10.50
N VAL A 219 -6.07 -5.75 9.51
CA VAL A 219 -6.99 -5.11 8.58
C VAL A 219 -7.03 -5.96 7.33
N SER A 220 -8.19 -6.42 6.95
CA SER A 220 -8.41 -7.27 5.77
C SER A 220 -9.35 -6.62 4.77
N SER A 221 -9.20 -7.01 3.51
CA SER A 221 -10.14 -6.68 2.45
C SER A 221 -10.42 -7.93 1.63
N ALA A 222 -11.65 -8.05 1.15
CA ALA A 222 -12.05 -9.07 0.19
C ALA A 222 -13.10 -8.51 -0.76
N GLU A 223 -13.12 -9.04 -2.00
CA GLU A 223 -14.12 -8.70 -3.00
C GLU A 223 -14.79 -9.95 -3.56
N ARG A 224 -16.13 -9.91 -3.68
CA ARG A 224 -16.94 -10.95 -4.32
C ARG A 224 -18.07 -10.29 -5.10
N GLY A 225 -18.18 -10.57 -6.40
CA GLY A 225 -19.28 -10.08 -7.23
C GLY A 225 -19.46 -8.55 -7.24
N GLY A 226 -18.36 -7.79 -7.16
CA GLY A 226 -18.39 -6.32 -7.11
C GLY A 226 -18.68 -5.73 -5.73
N VAL A 227 -18.96 -6.56 -4.72
CA VAL A 227 -19.06 -6.13 -3.32
C VAL A 227 -17.69 -6.22 -2.68
N ARG A 228 -17.19 -5.13 -2.09
CA ARG A 228 -15.93 -5.08 -1.36
C ARG A 228 -16.18 -4.81 0.11
N ILE A 229 -15.69 -5.71 0.97
CA ILE A 229 -15.78 -5.58 2.43
C ILE A 229 -14.39 -5.36 3.02
N ILE A 230 -14.31 -4.45 3.97
CA ILE A 230 -13.13 -4.28 4.83
C ILE A 230 -13.53 -4.73 6.24
N ALA A 231 -12.71 -5.60 6.84
CA ALA A 231 -12.90 -6.06 8.21
C ALA A 231 -11.60 -5.91 9.00
N THR A 232 -11.70 -5.42 10.23
CA THR A 232 -10.56 -5.17 11.12
C THR A 232 -10.76 -5.87 12.46
N VAL A 233 -9.69 -6.49 12.97
CA VAL A 233 -9.60 -7.06 14.32
C VAL A 233 -8.35 -6.52 15.02
N PHE A 234 -8.53 -6.07 16.25
CA PHE A 234 -7.47 -5.78 17.22
C PHE A 234 -7.51 -6.76 18.38
N GLY A 235 -6.37 -7.08 18.96
CA GLY A 235 -6.28 -7.84 20.20
C GLY A 235 -6.55 -9.35 20.07
N GLY A 236 -6.41 -9.92 18.88
CA GLY A 236 -6.54 -11.37 18.70
C GLY A 236 -5.50 -12.14 19.53
N ARG A 237 -5.86 -13.35 20.01
CA ARG A 237 -4.98 -14.17 20.86
C ARG A 237 -3.91 -14.94 20.09
N SER A 238 -4.14 -15.22 18.83
CA SER A 238 -3.20 -15.92 17.94
C SER A 238 -3.46 -15.58 16.47
N THR A 239 -2.52 -15.93 15.59
CA THR A 239 -2.74 -15.82 14.14
C THR A 239 -3.94 -16.63 13.69
N ALA A 240 -4.14 -17.84 14.22
CA ALA A 240 -5.22 -18.73 13.83
C ALA A 240 -6.59 -18.16 14.24
N THR A 241 -6.75 -17.77 15.51
CA THR A 241 -8.02 -17.23 16.04
C THR A 241 -8.37 -15.88 15.40
N ARG A 242 -7.37 -14.99 15.18
CA ARG A 242 -7.56 -13.73 14.46
C ARG A 242 -8.04 -13.96 13.03
N ASN A 243 -7.40 -14.88 12.27
CA ASN A 243 -7.80 -15.18 10.90
C ASN A 243 -9.22 -15.79 10.85
N ALA A 244 -9.54 -16.72 11.76
CA ALA A 244 -10.88 -17.27 11.84
C ALA A 244 -11.94 -16.20 12.12
N GLN A 245 -11.64 -15.26 13.00
CA GLN A 245 -12.56 -14.17 13.30
C GLN A 245 -12.72 -13.21 12.10
N ILE A 246 -11.63 -12.83 11.43
CA ILE A 246 -11.69 -12.02 10.21
C ILE A 246 -12.54 -12.67 9.12
N MET A 247 -12.41 -13.98 8.90
CA MET A 247 -13.23 -14.70 7.92
C MET A 247 -14.72 -14.60 8.27
N LYS A 248 -15.10 -14.79 9.54
CA LYS A 248 -16.49 -14.62 10.02
C LYS A 248 -17.00 -13.20 9.81
N LEU A 249 -16.15 -12.18 10.07
CA LEU A 249 -16.51 -10.78 9.88
C LEU A 249 -16.70 -10.42 8.41
N LEU A 250 -15.86 -10.94 7.52
CA LEU A 250 -16.03 -10.75 6.09
C LEU A 250 -17.28 -11.45 5.56
N ASP A 251 -17.56 -12.70 6.00
CA ASP A 251 -18.78 -13.42 5.63
C ASP A 251 -20.04 -12.66 6.15
N TYR A 252 -19.99 -12.15 7.38
CA TYR A 252 -21.04 -11.26 7.90
C TYR A 252 -21.20 -10.03 6.99
N GLY A 253 -20.11 -9.36 6.62
CA GLY A 253 -20.14 -8.20 5.73
C GLY A 253 -20.78 -8.51 4.38
N PHE A 254 -20.41 -9.63 3.73
CA PHE A 254 -21.01 -10.04 2.46
C PHE A 254 -22.49 -10.40 2.58
N ALA A 255 -22.93 -10.94 3.72
CA ALA A 255 -24.32 -11.27 3.95
C ALA A 255 -25.22 -10.04 4.21
N HIS A 256 -24.64 -8.96 4.74
CA HIS A 256 -25.41 -7.76 5.15
C HIS A 256 -25.19 -6.55 4.23
N ALA A 257 -24.17 -6.57 3.38
CA ALA A 257 -23.97 -5.50 2.42
C ALA A 257 -25.05 -5.56 1.31
N PRO A 258 -25.65 -4.42 0.92
CA PRO A 258 -26.59 -4.38 -0.18
C PRO A 258 -25.95 -4.86 -1.48
N ALA A 259 -26.68 -5.67 -2.26
CA ALA A 259 -26.19 -6.19 -3.54
C ALA A 259 -25.84 -5.07 -4.53
N ARG A 260 -26.63 -3.98 -4.53
CA ARG A 260 -26.44 -2.80 -5.40
C ARG A 260 -26.39 -1.53 -4.56
N VAL A 261 -25.35 -0.73 -4.80
CA VAL A 261 -25.20 0.59 -4.16
C VAL A 261 -24.61 1.57 -5.17
N THR A 262 -24.87 2.85 -4.98
CA THR A 262 -24.09 3.91 -5.64
C THR A 262 -22.76 4.02 -4.92
N GLU A 263 -21.66 3.76 -5.64
CA GLU A 263 -20.31 3.84 -5.08
C GLU A 263 -20.00 5.30 -4.67
N ARG A 264 -19.58 5.50 -3.42
CA ARG A 264 -19.17 6.80 -2.87
C ARG A 264 -17.66 6.74 -2.60
N LYS A 265 -16.87 7.14 -3.57
CA LYS A 265 -15.40 7.23 -3.38
C LYS A 265 -15.08 8.36 -2.40
N PRO A 266 -14.11 8.17 -1.49
CA PRO A 266 -13.64 9.27 -0.66
C PRO A 266 -12.93 10.33 -1.55
N GLU A 267 -13.12 11.59 -1.23
CA GLU A 267 -12.36 12.67 -1.86
C GLU A 267 -10.92 12.66 -1.35
N LEU A 268 -9.96 13.07 -2.18
CA LEU A 268 -8.56 13.17 -1.73
C LEU A 268 -8.47 14.14 -0.54
N PRO A 269 -7.58 13.87 0.44
CA PRO A 269 -7.48 14.71 1.62
C PRO A 269 -7.04 16.13 1.26
N THR A 270 -7.65 17.10 1.94
CA THR A 270 -7.21 18.49 1.95
C THR A 270 -6.57 18.77 3.30
N TYR A 271 -5.38 19.36 3.28
CA TYR A 271 -4.67 19.72 4.50
C TYR A 271 -5.01 21.17 4.87
N ASN A 272 -5.92 21.38 5.84
CA ASN A 272 -6.35 22.71 6.26
C ASN A 272 -5.19 23.48 6.92
N GLY A 273 -4.90 24.68 6.43
CA GLY A 273 -4.03 25.69 7.06
C GLY A 273 -2.53 25.40 7.08
N ALA A 274 -2.09 24.24 6.66
CA ALA A 274 -0.67 24.04 6.39
C ALA A 274 -0.43 24.38 4.93
N THR A 275 0.34 25.43 4.64
CA THR A 275 1.24 25.39 3.49
C THR A 275 1.62 23.92 3.26
N ARG A 276 1.44 23.41 2.01
CA ARG A 276 1.99 22.10 1.57
C ARG A 276 3.23 21.87 2.39
N PRO A 277 3.42 20.69 3.06
CA PRO A 277 4.64 20.45 3.79
C PRO A 277 5.75 20.93 2.88
N GLY A 278 6.37 22.03 3.27
CA GLY A 278 7.31 22.68 2.38
C GLY A 278 8.33 21.63 2.03
N VAL A 279 8.51 21.35 0.76
CA VAL A 279 9.79 20.93 0.26
C VAL A 279 10.73 22.01 0.76
N THR A 280 11.33 21.81 1.93
CA THR A 280 12.63 22.38 2.19
C THR A 280 13.51 21.66 1.17
N ALA A 281 13.51 22.25 -0.04
CA ALA A 281 14.51 21.90 -1.02
C ALA A 281 15.83 21.92 -0.27
N PRO A 282 16.64 20.84 -0.29
CA PRO A 282 17.96 20.89 0.28
C PRO A 282 18.61 22.12 -0.36
N ALA A 283 19.00 23.06 0.48
CA ALA A 283 19.68 24.27 0.04
C ALA A 283 20.87 23.80 -0.83
N ARG A 284 20.80 24.14 -2.12
CA ARG A 284 21.70 23.71 -3.20
C ARG A 284 21.45 22.32 -3.80
N SER A 285 20.40 22.21 -4.60
CA SER A 285 20.49 21.44 -5.82
C SER A 285 21.54 22.10 -6.70
N MET A 286 22.68 21.46 -6.93
CA MET A 286 23.60 21.84 -8.00
C MET A 286 22.87 21.53 -9.32
N ARG A 287 22.20 22.54 -9.87
CA ARG A 287 21.76 22.50 -11.26
C ARG A 287 23.01 22.29 -12.11
N PRO A 288 23.03 21.31 -13.00
CA PRO A 288 24.05 21.28 -14.04
C PRO A 288 23.91 22.60 -14.84
N VAL A 289 24.95 23.39 -14.88
CA VAL A 289 25.02 24.57 -15.76
C VAL A 289 24.97 24.03 -17.19
N MET A 290 23.82 24.19 -17.82
CA MET A 290 23.65 23.90 -19.24
C MET A 290 24.44 24.95 -20.01
N ARG A 291 25.58 24.58 -20.59
CA ARG A 291 26.29 25.40 -21.56
C ARG A 291 25.34 25.69 -22.72
N SER A 292 25.03 26.97 -22.91
CA SER A 292 24.25 27.47 -24.01
C SER A 292 24.95 27.16 -25.34
N TYR A 293 24.35 26.34 -26.17
CA TYR A 293 24.55 26.36 -27.60
C TYR A 293 23.37 27.12 -28.21
N LEU A 294 23.61 28.39 -28.51
CA LEU A 294 22.76 29.18 -29.39
C LEU A 294 22.98 28.73 -30.83
N GLY A 295 22.00 28.17 -31.44
CA GLY A 295 21.87 27.89 -32.86
C GLY A 295 20.40 27.89 -33.20
N ALA A 296 20.00 28.95 -33.93
CA ALA A 296 18.64 29.24 -34.36
C ALA A 296 18.03 28.08 -35.18
N LEU A 297 16.78 27.72 -34.87
CA LEU A 297 15.81 27.27 -35.89
C LEU A 297 14.41 27.76 -35.50
N GLN A 298 13.76 28.28 -36.50
CA GLN A 298 12.50 29.00 -36.53
C GLN A 298 11.30 28.26 -35.97
N ALA A 299 10.38 29.05 -35.42
CA ALA A 299 9.07 28.64 -34.98
C ALA A 299 8.26 27.97 -36.08
N SER A 300 7.69 26.82 -35.77
CA SER A 300 6.54 26.28 -36.46
C SER A 300 5.56 25.78 -35.39
N ALA A 301 4.44 26.47 -35.28
CA ALA A 301 3.36 26.14 -34.36
C ALA A 301 2.66 24.87 -34.81
N ILE A 302 2.75 23.83 -33.98
CA ILE A 302 1.83 22.70 -34.04
C ILE A 302 1.32 22.48 -32.63
N ARG A 303 0.00 22.66 -32.45
CA ARG A 303 -0.74 22.23 -31.27
C ARG A 303 -0.62 20.72 -31.12
N GLY A 304 0.10 20.26 -30.14
CA GLY A 304 0.17 18.87 -29.71
C GLY A 304 0.13 18.79 -28.21
N GLU A 305 -0.83 18.04 -27.69
CA GLU A 305 -1.00 17.76 -26.27
C GLU A 305 0.30 17.25 -25.66
N ALA A 306 0.63 17.74 -24.47
CA ALA A 306 1.85 17.40 -23.73
C ALA A 306 1.90 15.90 -23.43
N ARG A 307 2.78 15.21 -24.12
CA ARG A 307 3.13 13.81 -23.90
C ARG A 307 4.23 13.77 -22.84
N VAL A 308 3.88 13.45 -21.60
CA VAL A 308 4.88 13.16 -20.57
C VAL A 308 5.46 11.77 -20.84
N VAL A 309 6.62 11.73 -21.46
CA VAL A 309 7.43 10.53 -21.63
C VAL A 309 8.45 10.50 -20.51
N THR A 310 8.20 9.74 -19.46
CA THR A 310 9.27 9.33 -18.52
C THR A 310 9.99 8.13 -19.12
N ARG A 311 11.17 8.39 -19.63
CA ARG A 311 12.05 7.38 -20.21
C ARG A 311 12.84 6.73 -19.08
N ALA A 312 12.49 5.51 -18.69
CA ALA A 312 13.40 4.60 -18.04
C ALA A 312 14.03 3.72 -19.12
N SER A 313 15.26 3.99 -19.47
CA SER A 313 16.04 3.16 -20.37
C SER A 313 16.57 1.96 -19.60
N THR A 314 15.95 0.80 -19.82
CA THR A 314 16.63 -0.50 -19.62
C THR A 314 16.50 -1.26 -20.93
N SER A 315 17.63 -1.55 -21.54
CA SER A 315 17.74 -2.34 -22.77
C SER A 315 17.00 -3.68 -22.60
N GLY A 316 15.94 -3.90 -23.39
CA GLY A 316 15.18 -5.15 -23.43
C GLY A 316 13.74 -5.11 -22.89
N GLN A 317 13.20 -3.95 -22.54
CA GLN A 317 11.81 -3.79 -22.05
C GLN A 317 10.92 -3.02 -23.06
N ASP A 318 11.04 -3.33 -24.33
CA ASP A 318 10.31 -2.65 -25.41
C ASP A 318 8.98 -3.32 -25.76
N TYR A 319 8.49 -4.22 -24.92
CA TYR A 319 7.25 -4.95 -25.16
C TYR A 319 6.16 -4.54 -24.18
N GLY A 320 4.94 -4.86 -24.57
CA GLY A 320 3.76 -4.68 -23.74
C GLY A 320 2.68 -5.68 -24.11
N ILE A 321 1.59 -5.61 -23.38
CA ILE A 321 0.36 -6.34 -23.72
C ILE A 321 -0.80 -5.38 -23.85
N GLN A 322 -1.72 -5.72 -24.72
CA GLN A 322 -2.90 -4.95 -25.05
C GLN A 322 -4.14 -5.80 -24.78
N LEU A 323 -5.13 -5.20 -24.16
CA LEU A 323 -6.42 -5.82 -23.86
C LEU A 323 -7.51 -5.22 -24.76
N ASP A 324 -8.69 -5.84 -24.78
CA ASP A 324 -9.81 -5.38 -25.59
C ASP A 324 -10.24 -3.94 -25.22
N PRO A 325 -10.58 -3.12 -26.22
CA PRO A 325 -11.08 -1.77 -26.00
C PRO A 325 -12.36 -1.77 -25.16
N GLN A 326 -12.49 -0.74 -24.32
CA GLN A 326 -13.65 -0.54 -23.44
C GLN A 326 -14.38 0.74 -23.84
N GLY A 327 -15.71 0.76 -23.73
CA GLY A 327 -16.52 1.90 -24.11
C GLY A 327 -16.27 3.17 -23.28
N THR A 328 -15.74 3.03 -22.06
CA THR A 328 -15.42 4.17 -21.19
C THR A 328 -14.01 4.03 -20.58
N ARG A 329 -13.38 5.16 -20.26
CA ARG A 329 -12.08 5.19 -19.59
C ARG A 329 -12.14 4.46 -18.23
N SER A 330 -13.22 4.65 -17.48
CA SER A 330 -13.41 3.97 -16.19
C SER A 330 -13.48 2.44 -16.32
N ALA A 331 -14.10 1.92 -17.39
CA ALA A 331 -14.13 0.49 -17.66
C ALA A 331 -12.74 -0.04 -18.03
N ALA A 332 -11.97 0.71 -18.83
CA ALA A 332 -10.60 0.38 -19.18
C ALA A 332 -9.68 0.34 -17.97
N ASP A 333 -9.78 1.33 -17.08
CA ASP A 333 -9.02 1.38 -15.81
C ASP A 333 -9.38 0.21 -14.87
N LYS A 334 -10.67 -0.13 -14.77
CA LYS A 334 -11.14 -1.30 -14.00
C LYS A 334 -10.61 -2.61 -14.56
N LEU A 335 -10.59 -2.75 -15.90
CA LEU A 335 -10.04 -3.94 -16.55
C LEU A 335 -8.54 -4.06 -16.30
N LEU A 336 -7.76 -2.97 -16.42
CA LEU A 336 -6.32 -2.96 -16.10
C LEU A 336 -6.07 -3.36 -14.65
N LEU A 337 -6.83 -2.81 -13.72
CA LEU A 337 -6.70 -3.14 -12.30
C LEU A 337 -6.98 -4.63 -12.05
N ARG A 338 -8.09 -5.13 -12.59
CA ARG A 338 -8.47 -6.55 -12.47
C ARG A 338 -7.40 -7.48 -13.07
N THR A 339 -6.90 -7.15 -14.26
CA THR A 339 -5.86 -7.92 -14.95
C THR A 339 -4.54 -7.91 -14.20
N ALA A 340 -4.11 -6.75 -13.68
CA ALA A 340 -2.91 -6.66 -12.85
C ALA A 340 -3.01 -7.49 -11.57
N LEU A 341 -4.21 -7.58 -10.97
CA LEU A 341 -4.47 -8.41 -9.80
C LEU A 341 -4.45 -9.92 -10.09
N GLN A 342 -4.81 -10.32 -11.31
CA GLN A 342 -4.83 -11.73 -11.73
C GLN A 342 -3.45 -12.23 -12.16
N GLU A 343 -2.61 -11.35 -12.75
CA GLU A 343 -1.31 -11.68 -13.34
C GLU A 343 -0.14 -10.98 -12.62
N LEU A 344 -0.15 -11.01 -11.29
CA LEU A 344 0.84 -10.35 -10.44
C LEU A 344 2.29 -10.79 -10.71
N ASP A 345 2.50 -12.04 -11.13
CA ASP A 345 3.84 -12.59 -11.37
C ASP A 345 4.49 -12.05 -12.67
N THR A 346 3.70 -11.57 -13.61
CA THR A 346 4.17 -11.17 -14.95
C THR A 346 3.93 -9.70 -15.29
N LEU A 347 2.96 -9.04 -14.62
CA LEU A 347 2.59 -7.64 -14.86
C LEU A 347 2.99 -6.70 -13.70
N ASP A 348 3.80 -7.19 -12.77
CA ASP A 348 4.14 -6.50 -11.53
C ASP A 348 4.88 -5.18 -11.76
N ASP A 349 5.81 -5.17 -12.70
CA ASP A 349 6.62 -4.00 -13.06
C ASP A 349 6.09 -3.25 -14.29
N ALA A 350 5.00 -3.73 -14.90
CA ALA A 350 4.43 -3.12 -16.10
C ALA A 350 3.67 -1.83 -15.78
N LEU A 351 3.91 -0.81 -16.60
CA LEU A 351 3.17 0.45 -16.53
C LEU A 351 1.80 0.28 -17.19
N ARG A 352 0.75 0.68 -16.49
CA ARG A 352 -0.62 0.69 -17.00
C ARG A 352 -0.87 1.95 -17.84
N ARG A 353 -1.42 1.77 -19.04
CA ARG A 353 -1.73 2.83 -19.99
C ARG A 353 -3.14 2.65 -20.55
N VAL A 354 -3.87 3.75 -20.71
CA VAL A 354 -5.18 3.78 -21.38
C VAL A 354 -5.12 4.82 -22.49
N ASP A 355 -5.16 4.37 -23.73
CA ASP A 355 -5.17 5.22 -24.89
C ASP A 355 -6.59 5.38 -25.44
N ARG A 356 -6.94 6.59 -25.92
CA ARG A 356 -8.19 6.83 -26.61
C ARG A 356 -8.05 6.34 -28.06
N VAL A 357 -8.96 5.49 -28.50
CA VAL A 357 -9.01 4.96 -29.86
C VAL A 357 -10.37 5.19 -30.48
N SER A 358 -10.48 5.01 -31.82
CA SER A 358 -11.78 5.01 -32.49
C SER A 358 -12.61 3.83 -31.96
N GLY A 359 -13.71 4.12 -31.25
CA GLY A 359 -14.56 3.11 -30.62
C GLY A 359 -14.34 2.93 -29.11
N GLY A 360 -13.52 3.75 -28.44
CA GLY A 360 -13.43 3.71 -26.98
C GLY A 360 -12.03 3.94 -26.39
N PHE A 361 -11.73 3.21 -25.34
CA PHE A 361 -10.50 3.33 -24.56
C PHE A 361 -9.78 1.97 -24.53
N LYS A 362 -8.54 1.95 -25.00
CA LYS A 362 -7.72 0.75 -25.15
C LYS A 362 -6.75 0.61 -23.97
N PRO A 363 -6.95 -0.39 -23.08
CA PRO A 363 -6.06 -0.62 -21.96
C PRO A 363 -4.84 -1.45 -22.39
N SER A 364 -3.66 -1.08 -21.86
CA SER A 364 -2.39 -1.77 -22.12
C SER A 364 -1.46 -1.77 -20.91
N PHE A 365 -0.55 -2.73 -20.88
CA PHE A 365 0.59 -2.78 -19.97
C PHE A 365 1.85 -2.67 -20.82
N VAL A 366 2.75 -1.77 -20.47
CA VAL A 366 4.00 -1.50 -21.21
C VAL A 366 5.22 -1.59 -20.28
N GLY A 367 6.42 -1.70 -20.87
CA GLY A 367 7.65 -1.84 -20.09
C GLY A 367 7.94 -3.27 -19.66
N LEU A 368 7.53 -4.25 -20.47
CA LEU A 368 7.78 -5.67 -20.27
C LEU A 368 8.93 -6.12 -21.18
N SER A 369 9.63 -7.18 -20.78
CA SER A 369 10.42 -7.98 -21.71
C SER A 369 9.49 -8.81 -22.61
N GLU A 370 9.97 -9.23 -23.77
CA GLU A 370 9.21 -10.09 -24.68
C GLU A 370 8.67 -11.35 -23.98
N ARG A 371 9.52 -12.01 -23.20
CA ARG A 371 9.18 -13.22 -22.45
C ARG A 371 8.10 -12.98 -21.40
N GLU A 372 8.09 -11.83 -20.72
CA GLU A 372 7.05 -11.46 -19.75
C GLU A 372 5.74 -11.17 -20.47
N ALA A 373 5.75 -10.41 -21.55
CA ALA A 373 4.57 -10.09 -22.34
C ALA A 373 3.91 -11.37 -22.92
N GLN A 374 4.70 -12.27 -23.49
CA GLN A 374 4.21 -13.57 -24.00
C GLN A 374 3.61 -14.42 -22.88
N ARG A 375 4.29 -14.53 -21.74
CA ARG A 375 3.83 -15.31 -20.57
C ARG A 375 2.53 -14.75 -20.01
N ALA A 376 2.45 -13.42 -19.84
CA ALA A 376 1.24 -12.75 -19.37
C ALA A 376 0.05 -13.01 -20.30
N CYS A 377 0.21 -12.81 -21.61
CA CYS A 377 -0.87 -13.06 -22.57
C CYS A 377 -1.30 -14.53 -22.64
N THR A 378 -0.39 -15.48 -22.52
CA THR A 378 -0.73 -16.91 -22.47
C THR A 378 -1.64 -17.24 -21.27
N ARG A 379 -1.31 -16.71 -20.10
CA ARG A 379 -2.10 -16.91 -18.87
C ARG A 379 -3.44 -16.18 -18.91
N LEU A 380 -3.46 -14.96 -19.43
CA LEU A 380 -4.70 -14.18 -19.57
C LEU A 380 -5.69 -14.86 -20.50
N ARG A 381 -5.22 -15.38 -21.65
CA ARG A 381 -6.06 -16.14 -22.58
C ARG A 381 -6.61 -17.43 -21.96
N ALA A 382 -5.82 -18.12 -21.13
CA ALA A 382 -6.28 -19.29 -20.39
C ALA A 382 -7.39 -18.94 -19.37
N ASN A 383 -7.47 -17.68 -18.93
CA ASN A 383 -8.52 -17.16 -18.05
C ASN A 383 -9.62 -16.39 -18.81
N ALA A 384 -9.77 -16.64 -20.11
CA ALA A 384 -10.76 -16.02 -21.01
C ALA A 384 -10.65 -14.47 -21.08
N ILE A 385 -9.46 -13.91 -20.88
CA ILE A 385 -9.17 -12.49 -21.09
C ILE A 385 -8.41 -12.36 -22.39
N ALA A 386 -9.02 -11.67 -23.36
CA ALA A 386 -8.38 -11.40 -24.64
C ALA A 386 -7.15 -10.52 -24.46
N CYS A 387 -6.03 -10.95 -25.04
CA CYS A 387 -4.73 -10.29 -24.88
C CYS A 387 -3.90 -10.46 -26.14
N SER A 388 -3.23 -9.39 -26.57
CA SER A 388 -2.22 -9.40 -27.62
C SER A 388 -0.91 -8.78 -27.14
N VAL A 389 0.22 -9.36 -27.54
CA VAL A 389 1.55 -8.79 -27.30
C VAL A 389 1.76 -7.64 -28.27
N MET A 390 2.32 -6.55 -27.79
CA MET A 390 2.68 -5.38 -28.59
C MET A 390 4.14 -5.01 -28.36
N ILE A 391 4.78 -4.47 -29.40
CA ILE A 391 6.08 -3.80 -29.25
C ILE A 391 5.79 -2.39 -28.75
N GLY A 392 6.38 -2.01 -27.63
CA GLY A 392 6.19 -0.70 -27.02
C GLY A 392 6.83 0.39 -27.88
N SER A 393 6.07 1.40 -28.19
CA SER A 393 6.54 2.65 -28.81
C SER A 393 6.64 3.75 -27.75
#